data_a55f9e637a134e4d7d74994d5330e730
#
_entry.id   a55f9e637a134e4d7d74994d5330e730
#
_cell.length_a   1.000
_cell.length_b   1.000
_cell.length_c   1.000
_cell.angle_alpha   90.00
_cell.angle_beta   90.00
_cell.angle_gamma   90.00
#
_symmetry.space_group_name_H-M   'P 1'
#
loop_
_entity.id
_entity.type
_entity.pdbx_description
1 polymer ?
#
loop_
_entity_poly.entity_id
_entity_poly.type
_entity_poly.pdbx_seq_one_letter_code
_entity_poly.pdbx_strand_id
1 'polypeptide(L)'
;MKTNIRFLVMIAVSLLTVLGMSAQEPFFLHKEGVKLTYADKDKKGKINSYTETTATKVTGDADNCTVTYSMMVMDNKKNPVLKQPMTQTFEVKNGTVTYDPKSLVGQIMEGMQVTVTGTPFQLPSNVKVGDTFGDYTITLNLAGIKTNTEVTGVKAVAEETLDVNGTSIDCVVIENTTVSKVIGIKQTAIQKIWYGHGICPVKTNMYNKKGKLMTSQELVSIEGL
;
A
#
# COMPACT_ATOMS: atom_id res chain seq x y z
N MET A 1 -5.93 58.98 -4.09
CA MET A 1 -6.35 57.88 -4.99
C MET A 1 -5.31 56.75 -5.17
N LYS A 2 -4.09 56.85 -4.64
CA LYS A 2 -3.06 55.79 -4.78
C LYS A 2 -3.05 54.74 -3.65
N THR A 3 -3.72 54.99 -2.53
CA THR A 3 -3.73 54.08 -1.36
C THR A 3 -4.71 52.91 -1.47
N ASN A 4 -5.79 53.10 -2.23
CA ASN A 4 -6.85 52.09 -2.35
C ASN A 4 -6.49 50.92 -3.31
N ILE A 5 -5.57 51.18 -4.26
CA ILE A 5 -5.15 50.16 -5.23
C ILE A 5 -4.22 49.10 -4.56
N ARG A 6 -3.37 49.53 -3.61
CA ARG A 6 -2.48 48.62 -2.87
C ARG A 6 -3.22 47.72 -1.92
N PHE A 7 -4.33 48.18 -1.34
CA PHE A 7 -5.20 47.35 -0.48
C PHE A 7 -6.00 46.34 -1.28
N LEU A 8 -6.52 46.69 -2.47
CA LEU A 8 -7.22 45.79 -3.36
C LEU A 8 -6.30 44.69 -3.94
N VAL A 9 -5.04 45.00 -4.23
CA VAL A 9 -4.05 44.01 -4.70
C VAL A 9 -3.66 43.01 -3.59
N MET A 10 -3.55 43.48 -2.32
CA MET A 10 -3.27 42.58 -1.20
C MET A 10 -4.43 41.62 -0.89
N ILE A 11 -5.68 42.09 -1.03
CA ILE A 11 -6.86 41.20 -0.87
C ILE A 11 -6.96 40.21 -2.02
N ALA A 12 -6.64 40.59 -3.26
CA ALA A 12 -6.63 39.70 -4.41
C ALA A 12 -5.52 38.63 -4.32
N VAL A 13 -4.35 38.95 -3.77
CA VAL A 13 -3.24 38.02 -3.57
C VAL A 13 -3.55 37.04 -2.42
N SER A 14 -4.23 37.49 -1.35
CA SER A 14 -4.64 36.61 -0.25
C SER A 14 -5.82 35.67 -0.61
N LEU A 15 -6.64 36.03 -1.60
CA LEU A 15 -7.71 35.16 -2.13
C LEU A 15 -7.19 34.09 -3.12
N LEU A 16 -6.02 34.32 -3.74
CA LEU A 16 -5.41 33.34 -4.67
C LEU A 16 -4.62 32.24 -3.96
N THR A 17 -4.34 32.38 -2.67
CA THR A 17 -3.64 31.36 -1.87
C THR A 17 -4.57 30.34 -1.22
N VAL A 18 -5.88 30.45 -1.37
CA VAL A 18 -6.88 29.51 -0.81
C VAL A 18 -7.39 28.51 -1.86
N LEU A 19 -6.97 28.62 -3.13
CA LEU A 19 -7.41 27.72 -4.21
C LEU A 19 -6.40 26.58 -4.50
N GLY A 20 -5.73 26.06 -3.50
CA GLY A 20 -4.74 25.00 -3.69
C GLY A 20 -4.65 23.96 -2.59
N MET A 21 -5.68 23.79 -1.78
CA MET A 21 -5.82 22.54 -1.04
C MET A 21 -6.62 21.58 -1.91
N SER A 22 -6.02 21.10 -3.00
CA SER A 22 -6.45 19.82 -3.55
C SER A 22 -6.29 18.82 -2.40
N ALA A 23 -7.36 18.14 -2.02
CA ALA A 23 -7.27 17.01 -1.11
C ALA A 23 -6.13 16.14 -1.62
N GLN A 24 -5.14 15.87 -0.78
CA GLN A 24 -4.00 15.05 -1.17
C GLN A 24 -4.56 13.66 -1.49
N GLU A 25 -4.28 13.15 -2.68
CA GLU A 25 -4.77 11.83 -3.08
C GLU A 25 -4.41 10.79 -2.02
N PRO A 26 -5.33 9.89 -1.65
CA PRO A 26 -5.04 8.85 -0.67
C PRO A 26 -3.90 7.94 -1.17
N PHE A 27 -3.18 7.30 -0.26
CA PHE A 27 -2.16 6.28 -0.58
C PHE A 27 -2.80 4.99 -1.06
N PHE A 28 -3.59 5.09 -2.12
CA PHE A 28 -4.50 4.05 -2.52
C PHE A 28 -5.02 4.26 -3.94
N LEU A 29 -5.09 3.21 -4.74
CA LEU A 29 -5.64 3.25 -6.08
C LEU A 29 -7.18 3.22 -6.02
N HIS A 30 -7.82 4.29 -6.48
CA HIS A 30 -9.29 4.44 -6.48
C HIS A 30 -9.89 4.60 -7.89
N LYS A 31 -9.19 4.13 -8.93
CA LYS A 31 -9.66 4.16 -10.31
C LYS A 31 -9.95 2.74 -10.80
N GLU A 32 -11.20 2.49 -11.16
CA GLU A 32 -11.64 1.18 -11.67
C GLU A 32 -10.97 0.84 -13.00
N GLY A 33 -10.65 -0.44 -13.19
CA GLY A 33 -9.99 -0.97 -14.38
C GLY A 33 -8.47 -0.82 -14.40
N VAL A 34 -7.88 -0.02 -13.50
CA VAL A 34 -6.41 0.08 -13.41
C VAL A 34 -5.82 -1.22 -12.88
N LYS A 35 -4.76 -1.67 -13.55
CA LYS A 35 -4.04 -2.89 -13.23
C LYS A 35 -2.59 -2.57 -12.86
N LEU A 36 -2.17 -3.10 -11.72
CA LEU A 36 -0.82 -2.98 -11.17
C LEU A 36 -0.13 -4.34 -11.20
N THR A 37 1.08 -4.41 -11.75
CA THR A 37 1.89 -5.64 -11.73
C THR A 37 3.10 -5.43 -10.82
N TYR A 38 3.25 -6.30 -9.84
CA TYR A 38 4.37 -6.33 -8.91
C TYR A 38 5.30 -7.50 -9.22
N ALA A 39 6.61 -7.30 -9.06
CA ALA A 39 7.62 -8.34 -9.09
C ALA A 39 8.17 -8.61 -7.69
N ASP A 40 8.06 -9.85 -7.23
CA ASP A 40 8.67 -10.32 -5.99
C ASP A 40 10.09 -10.82 -6.25
N LYS A 41 11.08 -10.22 -5.61
CA LYS A 41 12.50 -10.48 -5.83
C LYS A 41 13.18 -11.04 -4.58
N ASP A 42 14.14 -11.92 -4.79
CA ASP A 42 15.04 -12.36 -3.74
C ASP A 42 16.13 -11.30 -3.43
N LYS A 43 16.97 -11.56 -2.43
CA LYS A 43 18.09 -10.69 -2.04
C LYS A 43 19.14 -10.42 -3.13
N LYS A 44 19.12 -11.16 -4.23
CA LYS A 44 20.00 -10.98 -5.40
C LYS A 44 19.31 -10.27 -6.56
N GLY A 45 18.04 -9.84 -6.38
CA GLY A 45 17.22 -9.21 -7.41
C GLY A 45 16.59 -10.20 -8.40
N LYS A 46 16.72 -11.52 -8.18
CA LYS A 46 16.08 -12.53 -9.03
C LYS A 46 14.58 -12.53 -8.75
N ILE A 47 13.77 -12.44 -9.81
CA ILE A 47 12.31 -12.50 -9.72
C ILE A 47 11.89 -13.96 -9.42
N ASN A 48 11.10 -14.13 -8.36
CA ASN A 48 10.54 -15.41 -7.95
C ASN A 48 9.08 -15.55 -8.39
N SER A 49 8.31 -14.46 -8.37
CA SER A 49 6.88 -14.43 -8.70
C SER A 49 6.47 -13.03 -9.13
N TYR A 50 5.25 -12.96 -9.67
CA TYR A 50 4.55 -11.70 -9.92
C TYR A 50 3.20 -11.72 -9.20
N THR A 51 2.73 -10.53 -8.83
CA THR A 51 1.36 -10.33 -8.36
C THR A 51 0.70 -9.28 -9.23
N GLU A 52 -0.40 -9.64 -9.87
CA GLU A 52 -1.23 -8.70 -10.61
C GLU A 52 -2.42 -8.30 -9.75
N THR A 53 -2.65 -7.02 -9.60
CA THR A 53 -3.75 -6.46 -8.81
C THR A 53 -4.56 -5.53 -9.68
N THR A 54 -5.87 -5.77 -9.80
CA THR A 54 -6.78 -4.95 -10.59
C THR A 54 -7.87 -4.37 -9.69
N ALA A 55 -8.10 -3.07 -9.77
CA ALA A 55 -9.26 -2.44 -9.13
C ALA A 55 -10.52 -2.82 -9.94
N THR A 56 -11.33 -3.72 -9.41
CA THR A 56 -12.50 -4.28 -10.11
C THR A 56 -13.80 -3.54 -9.81
N LYS A 57 -13.85 -2.80 -8.71
CA LYS A 57 -15.00 -2.00 -8.32
C LYS A 57 -14.57 -0.84 -7.46
N VAL A 58 -15.03 0.36 -7.81
CA VAL A 58 -14.84 1.59 -7.04
C VAL A 58 -16.20 2.23 -6.78
N THR A 59 -16.49 2.61 -5.54
CA THR A 59 -17.71 3.32 -5.16
C THR A 59 -17.37 4.48 -4.24
N GLY A 60 -17.87 5.68 -4.54
CA GLY A 60 -17.56 6.91 -3.81
C GLY A 60 -16.54 7.78 -4.52
N ASP A 61 -15.92 8.69 -3.79
CA ASP A 61 -14.91 9.64 -4.27
C ASP A 61 -13.53 9.36 -3.60
N ALA A 62 -12.52 10.19 -3.89
CA ALA A 62 -11.17 10.00 -3.37
C ALA A 62 -11.10 10.06 -1.83
N ASP A 63 -11.95 10.86 -1.18
CA ASP A 63 -11.95 11.02 0.27
C ASP A 63 -12.80 9.95 0.99
N ASN A 64 -13.84 9.44 0.33
CA ASN A 64 -14.77 8.48 0.90
C ASN A 64 -15.16 7.44 -0.15
N CYS A 65 -14.42 6.37 -0.21
CA CYS A 65 -14.68 5.30 -1.18
C CYS A 65 -14.49 3.90 -0.60
N THR A 66 -15.05 2.94 -1.31
CA THR A 66 -14.75 1.52 -1.14
C THR A 66 -14.21 0.99 -2.45
N VAL A 67 -13.06 0.31 -2.41
CA VAL A 67 -12.48 -0.29 -3.61
C VAL A 67 -12.23 -1.77 -3.38
N THR A 68 -12.66 -2.58 -4.34
CA THR A 68 -12.41 -4.02 -4.38
C THR A 68 -11.32 -4.31 -5.41
N TYR A 69 -10.29 -5.01 -4.96
CA TYR A 69 -9.23 -5.54 -5.81
C TYR A 69 -9.38 -7.02 -6.07
N SER A 70 -9.03 -7.41 -7.27
CA SER A 70 -8.75 -8.78 -7.67
C SER A 70 -7.24 -8.96 -7.75
N MET A 71 -6.69 -10.00 -7.09
CA MET A 71 -5.25 -10.26 -7.02
C MET A 71 -4.94 -11.65 -7.55
N MET A 72 -4.07 -11.75 -8.55
CA MET A 72 -3.59 -12.99 -9.12
C MET A 72 -2.09 -13.15 -8.87
N VAL A 73 -1.71 -14.23 -8.20
CA VAL A 73 -0.30 -14.60 -8.03
C VAL A 73 0.14 -15.47 -9.19
N MET A 74 1.29 -15.17 -9.78
CA MET A 74 1.88 -15.85 -10.92
C MET A 74 3.32 -16.28 -10.59
N ASP A 75 3.78 -17.34 -11.25
CA ASP A 75 5.19 -17.74 -11.18
C ASP A 75 6.12 -16.74 -11.90
N ASN A 76 7.43 -17.02 -11.90
CA ASN A 76 8.42 -16.18 -12.57
C ASN A 76 8.34 -16.18 -14.12
N LYS A 77 7.49 -17.01 -14.69
CA LYS A 77 7.17 -17.07 -16.13
C LYS A 77 5.80 -16.45 -16.43
N LYS A 78 5.18 -15.83 -15.43
CA LYS A 78 3.82 -15.25 -15.48
C LYS A 78 2.69 -16.26 -15.70
N ASN A 79 2.88 -17.52 -15.31
CA ASN A 79 1.78 -18.49 -15.28
C ASN A 79 1.03 -18.36 -13.95
N PRO A 80 -0.31 -18.34 -13.94
CA PRO A 80 -1.10 -18.29 -12.70
C PRO A 80 -0.76 -19.46 -11.76
N VAL A 81 -0.50 -19.14 -10.50
CA VAL A 81 -0.29 -20.13 -9.42
C VAL A 81 -1.62 -20.46 -8.73
N LEU A 82 -2.53 -19.49 -8.71
CA LEU A 82 -3.86 -19.64 -8.16
C LEU A 82 -4.85 -20.03 -9.26
N LYS A 83 -5.81 -20.93 -8.96
CA LYS A 83 -6.91 -21.25 -9.88
C LYS A 83 -7.88 -20.10 -10.08
N GLN A 84 -8.04 -19.25 -9.05
CA GLN A 84 -8.90 -18.07 -9.05
C GLN A 84 -8.19 -16.93 -8.33
N PRO A 85 -8.42 -15.68 -8.72
CA PRO A 85 -7.87 -14.53 -8.02
C PRO A 85 -8.43 -14.44 -6.59
N MET A 86 -7.61 -13.94 -5.68
CA MET A 86 -8.09 -13.49 -4.37
C MET A 86 -8.74 -12.12 -4.52
N THR A 87 -9.67 -11.79 -3.64
CA THR A 87 -10.27 -10.46 -3.56
C THR A 87 -9.96 -9.80 -2.23
N GLN A 88 -9.77 -8.49 -2.28
CA GLN A 88 -9.59 -7.67 -1.08
C GLN A 88 -10.35 -6.36 -1.24
N THR A 89 -11.05 -5.94 -0.19
CA THR A 89 -11.80 -4.69 -0.18
C THR A 89 -11.18 -3.73 0.82
N PHE A 90 -11.00 -2.48 0.40
CA PHE A 90 -10.48 -1.40 1.22
C PHE A 90 -11.51 -0.30 1.35
N GLU A 91 -11.52 0.34 2.51
CA GLU A 91 -12.32 1.54 2.78
C GLU A 91 -11.40 2.75 2.95
N VAL A 92 -11.79 3.84 2.32
CA VAL A 92 -11.24 5.19 2.57
C VAL A 92 -12.32 6.02 3.22
N LYS A 93 -12.01 6.65 4.34
CA LYS A 93 -12.91 7.57 5.05
C LYS A 93 -12.13 8.83 5.41
N ASN A 94 -12.62 9.99 4.95
CA ASN A 94 -11.97 11.29 5.15
C ASN A 94 -10.47 11.24 4.76
N GLY A 95 -10.16 10.68 3.59
CA GLY A 95 -8.80 10.52 3.09
C GLY A 95 -7.94 9.49 3.83
N THR A 96 -8.50 8.77 4.81
CA THR A 96 -7.76 7.73 5.56
C THR A 96 -8.11 6.35 5.01
N VAL A 97 -7.12 5.64 4.48
CA VAL A 97 -7.30 4.25 4.05
C VAL A 97 -7.19 3.30 5.24
N THR A 98 -8.10 2.33 5.32
CA THR A 98 -8.09 1.26 6.31
C THR A 98 -7.69 -0.05 5.66
N TYR A 99 -6.56 -0.60 6.07
CA TYR A 99 -6.07 -1.94 5.70
C TYR A 99 -6.57 -2.95 6.73
N ASP A 100 -7.77 -3.49 6.52
CA ASP A 100 -8.33 -4.53 7.39
C ASP A 100 -7.89 -5.91 6.89
N PRO A 101 -7.12 -6.68 7.67
CA PRO A 101 -6.72 -8.03 7.28
C PRO A 101 -7.91 -8.96 6.95
N LYS A 102 -9.06 -8.74 7.58
CA LYS A 102 -10.27 -9.55 7.36
C LYS A 102 -10.91 -9.33 5.99
N SER A 103 -10.55 -8.23 5.30
CA SER A 103 -11.08 -7.92 3.97
C SER A 103 -10.50 -8.83 2.87
N LEU A 104 -9.38 -9.52 3.15
CA LEU A 104 -8.78 -10.48 2.22
C LEU A 104 -9.58 -11.78 2.21
N VAL A 105 -10.22 -12.07 1.09
CA VAL A 105 -10.99 -13.30 0.85
C VAL A 105 -10.41 -14.04 -0.34
N GLY A 106 -10.21 -15.35 -0.20
CA GLY A 106 -9.69 -16.15 -1.30
C GLY A 106 -9.63 -17.63 -1.03
N GLN A 107 -9.50 -18.38 -2.12
CA GLN A 107 -9.21 -19.81 -2.12
C GLN A 107 -7.90 -20.04 -2.87
N ILE A 108 -6.90 -20.60 -2.21
CA ILE A 108 -5.61 -20.91 -2.85
C ILE A 108 -5.70 -22.16 -3.73
N MET A 109 -6.49 -23.15 -3.30
CA MET A 109 -6.81 -24.35 -4.06
C MET A 109 -8.23 -24.82 -3.67
N GLU A 110 -8.80 -25.75 -4.46
CA GLU A 110 -10.09 -26.35 -4.16
C GLU A 110 -10.08 -26.97 -2.75
N GLY A 111 -10.96 -26.49 -1.86
CA GLY A 111 -11.03 -26.91 -0.46
C GLY A 111 -10.03 -26.22 0.49
N MET A 112 -9.09 -25.39 0.02
CA MET A 112 -8.14 -24.66 0.86
C MET A 112 -8.54 -23.20 0.99
N GLN A 113 -9.29 -22.87 2.03
CA GLN A 113 -9.64 -21.50 2.38
C GLN A 113 -8.46 -20.80 3.08
N VAL A 114 -8.25 -19.53 2.72
CA VAL A 114 -7.41 -18.62 3.48
C VAL A 114 -8.30 -17.89 4.48
N THR A 115 -7.94 -17.94 5.75
CA THR A 115 -8.56 -17.10 6.77
C THR A 115 -7.55 -16.11 7.29
N VAL A 116 -7.88 -14.82 7.18
CA VAL A 116 -7.06 -13.74 7.71
C VAL A 116 -7.81 -13.01 8.80
N THR A 117 -7.15 -12.78 9.92
CA THR A 117 -7.67 -11.99 11.04
C THR A 117 -6.57 -11.06 11.55
N GLY A 118 -6.94 -10.03 12.29
CA GLY A 118 -5.95 -9.11 12.84
C GLY A 118 -6.55 -7.77 13.21
N THR A 119 -5.68 -6.84 13.55
CA THR A 119 -6.04 -5.44 13.84
C THR A 119 -5.87 -4.62 12.56
N PRO A 120 -6.84 -3.80 12.16
CA PRO A 120 -6.70 -2.91 11.01
C PRO A 120 -5.56 -1.90 11.21
N PHE A 121 -4.84 -1.62 10.12
CA PHE A 121 -3.89 -0.51 10.04
C PHE A 121 -4.53 0.64 9.26
N GLN A 122 -4.35 1.87 9.74
CA GLN A 122 -4.89 3.08 9.12
C GLN A 122 -3.78 4.00 8.64
N LEU A 123 -3.90 4.50 7.41
CA LEU A 123 -2.95 5.41 6.79
C LEU A 123 -3.69 6.64 6.25
N PRO A 124 -3.54 7.81 6.91
CA PRO A 124 -4.09 9.08 6.40
C PRO A 124 -3.39 9.53 5.12
N SER A 125 -4.06 10.31 4.26
CA SER A 125 -3.48 10.87 3.04
C SER A 125 -2.42 11.96 3.29
N ASN A 126 -2.44 12.60 4.47
CA ASN A 126 -1.59 13.73 4.83
C ASN A 126 -0.40 13.37 5.72
N VAL A 127 0.10 12.13 5.62
CA VAL A 127 1.27 11.65 6.39
C VAL A 127 2.49 12.52 6.15
N LYS A 128 3.22 12.82 7.23
CA LYS A 128 4.49 13.57 7.19
C LYS A 128 5.62 12.75 7.81
N VAL A 129 6.85 13.01 7.38
CA VAL A 129 8.03 12.41 8.00
C VAL A 129 8.05 12.71 9.50
N GLY A 130 8.20 11.66 10.31
CA GLY A 130 8.13 11.73 11.76
C GLY A 130 6.81 11.23 12.37
N ASP A 131 5.73 11.13 11.59
CA ASP A 131 4.46 10.57 12.08
C ASP A 131 4.62 9.12 12.49
N THR A 132 3.91 8.74 13.56
CA THR A 132 3.89 7.38 14.11
C THR A 132 2.49 6.82 14.10
N PHE A 133 2.38 5.51 13.93
CA PHE A 133 1.10 4.79 13.82
C PHE A 133 1.01 3.69 14.88
N GLY A 134 -0.20 3.25 15.17
CA GLY A 134 -0.43 2.16 16.11
C GLY A 134 0.15 0.83 15.64
N ASP A 135 0.60 0.03 16.59
CA ASP A 135 1.00 -1.36 16.35
C ASP A 135 -0.22 -2.18 15.93
N TYR A 136 0.00 -3.19 15.08
CA TYR A 136 -1.07 -4.06 14.61
C TYR A 136 -0.62 -5.52 14.48
N THR A 137 -1.59 -6.41 14.35
CA THR A 137 -1.34 -7.85 14.21
C THR A 137 -2.07 -8.41 13.00
N ILE A 138 -1.46 -9.42 12.37
CA ILE A 138 -2.06 -10.19 11.28
C ILE A 138 -1.89 -11.67 11.62
N THR A 139 -2.98 -12.41 11.56
CA THR A 139 -2.97 -13.87 11.64
C THR A 139 -3.49 -14.45 10.34
N LEU A 140 -2.64 -15.19 9.66
CA LEU A 140 -2.98 -15.95 8.47
C LEU A 140 -3.12 -17.43 8.85
N ASN A 141 -4.23 -18.06 8.47
CA ASN A 141 -4.41 -19.51 8.55
C ASN A 141 -4.57 -20.05 7.13
N LEU A 142 -3.63 -20.89 6.74
CA LEU A 142 -3.59 -21.54 5.45
C LEU A 142 -3.55 -23.04 5.66
N ALA A 143 -4.64 -23.75 5.33
CA ALA A 143 -4.73 -25.20 5.44
C ALA A 143 -4.30 -25.74 6.84
N GLY A 144 -4.68 -25.04 7.91
CA GLY A 144 -4.32 -25.39 9.29
C GLY A 144 -2.93 -24.86 9.73
N ILE A 145 -2.11 -24.34 8.84
CA ILE A 145 -0.85 -23.70 9.20
C ILE A 145 -1.13 -22.25 9.58
N LYS A 146 -0.96 -21.95 10.88
CA LYS A 146 -1.19 -20.61 11.42
C LYS A 146 0.11 -19.81 11.46
N THR A 147 0.10 -18.63 10.83
CA THR A 147 1.16 -17.63 10.90
C THR A 147 0.65 -16.42 11.67
N ASN A 148 1.30 -16.05 12.76
CA ASN A 148 1.04 -14.81 13.49
C ASN A 148 2.15 -13.81 13.17
N THR A 149 1.78 -12.60 12.78
CA THR A 149 2.69 -11.49 12.55
C THR A 149 2.29 -10.32 13.43
N GLU A 150 3.20 -9.86 14.26
CA GLU A 150 3.12 -8.63 15.03
C GLU A 150 3.92 -7.56 14.28
N VAL A 151 3.32 -6.39 14.09
CA VAL A 151 3.95 -5.23 13.43
C VAL A 151 4.01 -4.10 14.44
N THR A 152 5.21 -3.60 14.71
CA THR A 152 5.48 -2.62 15.77
C THR A 152 6.39 -1.50 15.29
N GLY A 153 6.33 -0.34 15.96
CA GLY A 153 7.19 0.80 15.67
C GLY A 153 6.94 1.40 14.30
N VAL A 154 5.69 1.44 13.86
CA VAL A 154 5.29 1.94 12.55
C VAL A 154 5.46 3.45 12.50
N LYS A 155 6.30 3.95 11.59
CA LYS A 155 6.58 5.38 11.44
C LYS A 155 6.92 5.80 10.01
N ALA A 156 6.61 7.03 9.65
CA ALA A 156 7.04 7.67 8.41
C ALA A 156 8.49 8.16 8.59
N VAL A 157 9.40 7.69 7.73
CA VAL A 157 10.85 7.95 7.88
C VAL A 157 11.44 8.80 6.77
N ALA A 158 10.81 8.88 5.60
CA ALA A 158 11.26 9.65 4.46
C ALA A 158 10.12 9.94 3.48
N GLU A 159 10.35 10.88 2.58
CA GLU A 159 9.62 11.05 1.32
C GLU A 159 10.62 10.77 0.20
N GLU A 160 10.21 9.98 -0.80
CA GLU A 160 11.04 9.61 -1.94
C GLU A 160 10.19 9.54 -3.20
N THR A 161 10.75 9.95 -4.34
CA THR A 161 10.10 9.78 -5.66
C THR A 161 10.65 8.53 -6.31
N LEU A 162 9.79 7.63 -6.75
CA LEU A 162 10.16 6.41 -7.48
C LEU A 162 9.68 6.51 -8.93
N ASP A 163 10.50 6.02 -9.86
CA ASP A 163 10.11 5.85 -11.26
C ASP A 163 9.60 4.44 -11.52
N VAL A 164 8.42 4.36 -12.13
CA VAL A 164 7.82 3.11 -12.59
C VAL A 164 7.54 3.24 -14.08
N ASN A 165 8.44 2.71 -14.90
CA ASN A 165 8.36 2.76 -16.38
C ASN A 165 8.11 4.18 -16.94
N GLY A 166 8.83 5.18 -16.42
CA GLY A 166 8.72 6.58 -16.86
C GLY A 166 7.61 7.38 -16.17
N THR A 167 6.88 6.77 -15.23
CA THR A 167 5.93 7.48 -14.35
C THR A 167 6.58 7.75 -13.01
N SER A 168 6.81 9.02 -12.68
CA SER A 168 7.31 9.43 -11.38
C SER A 168 6.19 9.41 -10.34
N ILE A 169 6.41 8.74 -9.22
CA ILE A 169 5.45 8.58 -8.14
C ILE A 169 6.07 9.08 -6.84
N ASP A 170 5.47 10.11 -6.25
CA ASP A 170 5.87 10.59 -4.95
C ASP A 170 5.34 9.67 -3.85
N CYS A 171 6.23 9.21 -3.00
CA CYS A 171 5.97 8.21 -1.98
C CYS A 171 6.33 8.71 -0.60
N VAL A 172 5.53 8.34 0.40
CA VAL A 172 5.95 8.33 1.80
C VAL A 172 6.53 6.96 2.14
N VAL A 173 7.66 6.93 2.86
CA VAL A 173 8.32 5.69 3.28
C VAL A 173 7.93 5.38 4.72
N ILE A 174 7.21 4.29 4.91
CA ILE A 174 6.83 3.78 6.24
C ILE A 174 7.79 2.65 6.62
N GLU A 175 8.45 2.79 7.77
CA GLU A 175 9.29 1.74 8.37
C GLU A 175 8.57 1.10 9.55
N ASN A 176 8.72 -0.21 9.70
CA ASN A 176 8.22 -0.94 10.86
C ASN A 176 9.09 -2.18 11.15
N THR A 177 8.88 -2.79 12.32
CA THR A 177 9.45 -4.08 12.69
C THR A 177 8.35 -5.13 12.67
N THR A 178 8.57 -6.21 11.92
CA THR A 178 7.67 -7.37 11.86
C THR A 178 8.25 -8.53 12.64
N VAL A 179 7.42 -9.20 13.42
CA VAL A 179 7.76 -10.44 14.14
C VAL A 179 6.75 -11.50 13.75
N SER A 180 7.17 -12.42 12.88
CA SER A 180 6.31 -13.52 12.42
C SER A 180 6.67 -14.81 13.13
N LYS A 181 5.63 -15.58 13.52
CA LYS A 181 5.75 -16.93 14.09
C LYS A 181 5.04 -17.93 13.19
N VAL A 182 5.79 -18.89 12.65
CA VAL A 182 5.28 -19.97 11.79
C VAL A 182 5.78 -21.28 12.36
N ILE A 183 4.86 -22.19 12.75
CA ILE A 183 5.20 -23.53 13.30
C ILE A 183 6.29 -23.43 14.38
N GLY A 184 6.15 -22.50 15.32
CA GLY A 184 7.12 -22.30 16.42
C GLY A 184 8.40 -21.55 16.05
N ILE A 185 8.70 -21.31 14.79
CA ILE A 185 9.86 -20.55 14.33
C ILE A 185 9.53 -19.05 14.34
N LYS A 186 10.32 -18.29 15.10
CA LYS A 186 10.20 -16.83 15.18
C LYS A 186 11.16 -16.17 14.19
N GLN A 187 10.62 -15.36 13.29
CA GLN A 187 11.37 -14.51 12.37
C GLN A 187 11.12 -13.04 12.71
N THR A 188 12.19 -12.24 12.73
CA THR A 188 12.08 -10.77 12.88
C THR A 188 12.69 -10.12 11.66
N ALA A 189 11.99 -9.15 11.08
CA ALA A 189 12.45 -8.36 9.96
C ALA A 189 12.15 -6.87 10.20
N ILE A 190 12.92 -5.99 9.57
CA ILE A 190 12.59 -4.58 9.40
C ILE A 190 11.95 -4.47 8.01
N GLN A 191 10.81 -3.83 7.92
CA GLN A 191 10.11 -3.59 6.67
C GLN A 191 10.12 -2.10 6.35
N LYS A 192 10.37 -1.76 5.09
CA LYS A 192 10.14 -0.44 4.53
C LYS A 192 9.16 -0.54 3.38
N ILE A 193 8.13 0.30 3.41
CA ILE A 193 7.06 0.35 2.42
C ILE A 193 6.99 1.77 1.86
N TRP A 194 7.06 1.90 0.55
CA TRP A 194 6.87 3.15 -0.19
C TRP A 194 5.42 3.22 -0.63
N TYR A 195 4.62 4.04 0.03
CA TYR A 195 3.23 4.30 -0.33
C TYR A 195 3.16 5.49 -1.28
N GLY A 196 2.73 5.28 -2.51
CA GLY A 196 2.51 6.33 -3.51
C GLY A 196 1.10 6.90 -3.43
N HIS A 197 0.97 8.22 -3.60
CA HIS A 197 -0.34 8.88 -3.73
C HIS A 197 -1.07 8.39 -4.98
N GLY A 198 -2.37 8.11 -4.85
CA GLY A 198 -3.21 7.58 -5.93
C GLY A 198 -2.88 6.13 -6.35
N ILE A 199 -1.92 5.49 -5.68
CA ILE A 199 -1.44 4.13 -5.99
C ILE A 199 -1.21 3.38 -4.67
N CYS A 200 -1.39 2.08 -4.65
CA CYS A 200 -1.02 1.18 -3.54
C CYS A 200 0.50 1.22 -3.28
N PRO A 201 1.04 0.44 -2.32
CA PRO A 201 2.49 0.39 -2.15
C PRO A 201 3.23 0.21 -3.46
N VAL A 202 4.16 1.13 -3.77
CA VAL A 202 4.99 1.08 -5.00
C VAL A 202 6.16 0.12 -4.82
N LYS A 203 6.65 0.03 -3.57
CA LYS A 203 7.76 -0.85 -3.22
C LYS A 203 7.66 -1.30 -1.78
N THR A 204 8.08 -2.53 -1.51
CA THR A 204 8.23 -3.08 -0.16
C THR A 204 9.55 -3.82 -0.06
N ASN A 205 10.38 -3.44 0.90
CA ASN A 205 11.63 -4.13 1.20
C ASN A 205 11.59 -4.77 2.59
N MET A 206 12.07 -6.00 2.67
CA MET A 206 12.25 -6.72 3.94
C MET A 206 13.73 -6.89 4.23
N TYR A 207 14.17 -6.45 5.39
CA TYR A 207 15.55 -6.56 5.85
C TYR A 207 15.64 -7.46 7.08
N ASN A 208 16.73 -8.21 7.23
CA ASN A 208 17.00 -8.91 8.48
C ASN A 208 17.47 -7.91 9.57
N LYS A 209 17.61 -8.39 10.82
CA LYS A 209 18.09 -7.58 11.95
C LYS A 209 19.45 -6.90 11.74
N LYS A 210 20.26 -7.37 10.76
CA LYS A 210 21.57 -6.79 10.42
C LYS A 210 21.48 -5.79 9.26
N GLY A 211 20.27 -5.39 8.85
CA GLY A 211 20.05 -4.45 7.75
C GLY A 211 20.30 -5.03 6.35
N LYS A 212 20.48 -6.37 6.21
CA LYS A 212 20.64 -6.99 4.89
C LYS A 212 19.28 -7.24 4.25
N LEU A 213 19.10 -6.83 2.99
CA LEU A 213 17.91 -7.11 2.20
C LEU A 213 17.67 -8.62 2.10
N MET A 214 16.46 -9.05 2.37
CA MET A 214 16.01 -10.44 2.24
C MET A 214 15.13 -10.63 1.01
N THR A 215 14.14 -9.78 0.85
CA THR A 215 13.20 -9.77 -0.28
C THR A 215 12.78 -8.35 -0.60
N SER A 216 12.37 -8.13 -1.84
CA SER A 216 11.78 -6.89 -2.33
C SER A 216 10.55 -7.24 -3.15
N GLN A 217 9.49 -6.45 -3.02
CA GLN A 217 8.37 -6.40 -3.95
C GLN A 217 8.37 -5.01 -4.58
N GLU A 218 8.30 -4.94 -5.90
CA GLU A 218 8.36 -3.68 -6.64
C GLU A 218 7.26 -3.63 -7.70
N LEU A 219 6.57 -2.50 -7.77
CA LEU A 219 5.64 -2.20 -8.86
C LEU A 219 6.45 -2.05 -10.16
N VAL A 220 6.14 -2.87 -11.15
CA VAL A 220 6.87 -2.93 -12.43
C VAL A 220 6.02 -2.55 -13.64
N SER A 221 4.69 -2.44 -13.46
CA SER A 221 3.78 -1.98 -14.53
C SER A 221 2.52 -1.38 -13.94
N ILE A 222 2.03 -0.32 -14.59
CA ILE A 222 0.73 0.32 -14.34
C ILE A 222 0.03 0.39 -15.68
N GLU A 223 -1.18 -0.17 -15.78
CA GLU A 223 -2.00 -0.15 -16.99
C GLU A 223 -3.35 0.50 -16.68
N GLY A 224 -3.83 1.40 -17.54
CA GLY A 224 -5.15 2.03 -17.43
C GLY A 224 -5.23 3.27 -16.51
N LEU A 225 -4.10 3.87 -16.12
CA LEU A 225 -4.09 5.17 -15.42
C LEU A 225 -4.71 6.29 -16.23
#